data_a202c621e101046d8ad1a5e0868b60e6
#
_entry.id   a202c621e101046d8ad1a5e0868b60e6
#
_cell.length_a   1.000
_cell.length_b   1.000
_cell.length_c   1.000
_cell.angle_alpha   90.00
_cell.angle_beta   90.00
_cell.angle_gamma   90.00
#
_symmetry.space_group_name_H-M   'P 1'
#
loop_
_entity.id
_entity.type
_entity.pdbx_description
1 polymer ?
#
loop_
_entity_poly.entity_id
_entity_poly.type
_entity_poly.pdbx_seq_one_letter_code
_entity_poly.pdbx_strand_id
1 'polypeptide(L)'
;MRRVTRPALPRAAQTYLDNRQSSTNRDLGLGTLNIEREWKAARQTKTVGSVLQVLRQMMGPRERCMYCVDSHGCDVEHFRPKAIFPRRAFQWRNLLLCCSDCGRLKGSQFPTADGRPLLIDPSAEDPWQYLDFDPNTGDLTARFDVQANEWSPKGMKTVEVLQLDRREVLENVYKATFRRLCRIVQVSLGAGAIAAPALLTELQEADDHGLLPWCFGTSGQTCAPFSTLHRQHPEIWADCQRAMR
;
A
#
# COMPACT_ATOMS: atom_id res chain seq x y z
N MET A 1 -1.83 3.83 -2.96
CA MET A 1 -1.54 2.60 -2.19
C MET A 1 -1.36 1.45 -3.17
N ARG A 2 -0.43 0.52 -2.94
CA ARG A 2 -0.24 -0.66 -3.80
C ARG A 2 -0.10 -1.93 -2.96
N ARG A 3 -0.46 -3.08 -3.51
CA ARG A 3 -0.21 -4.38 -2.88
C ARG A 3 1.30 -4.63 -2.79
N VAL A 4 1.75 -5.16 -1.66
CA VAL A 4 3.15 -5.54 -1.44
C VAL A 4 3.24 -6.96 -0.91
N THR A 5 4.18 -7.74 -1.43
CA THR A 5 4.41 -9.11 -0.98
C THR A 5 5.31 -9.10 0.26
N ARG A 6 4.88 -9.80 1.30
CA ARG A 6 5.62 -9.88 2.56
C ARG A 6 6.55 -11.09 2.55
N PRO A 7 7.88 -10.90 2.57
CA PRO A 7 8.84 -12.00 2.68
C PRO A 7 8.90 -12.52 4.13
N ALA A 8 9.56 -13.66 4.29
CA ALA A 8 9.96 -14.12 5.62
C ALA A 8 11.06 -13.18 6.18
N LEU A 9 11.02 -12.95 7.50
CA LEU A 9 12.12 -12.26 8.17
C LEU A 9 13.36 -13.14 8.30
N PRO A 10 14.56 -12.54 8.39
CA PRO A 10 15.73 -13.26 8.87
C PRO A 10 15.43 -13.91 10.22
N ARG A 11 15.90 -15.17 10.41
CA ARG A 11 15.58 -15.99 11.59
C ARG A 11 15.81 -15.25 12.92
N ALA A 12 16.94 -14.54 13.04
CA ALA A 12 17.25 -13.79 14.25
C ALA A 12 16.22 -12.69 14.54
N ALA A 13 15.74 -11.98 13.52
CA ALA A 13 14.72 -10.94 13.65
C ALA A 13 13.37 -11.55 14.03
N GLN A 14 12.96 -12.64 13.40
CA GLN A 14 11.72 -13.35 13.74
C GLN A 14 11.76 -13.84 15.19
N THR A 15 12.83 -14.55 15.59
CA THR A 15 12.97 -15.04 16.98
C THR A 15 12.93 -13.90 18.00
N TYR A 16 13.54 -12.75 17.69
CA TYR A 16 13.49 -11.58 18.56
C TYR A 16 12.05 -11.08 18.72
N LEU A 17 11.31 -10.91 17.64
CA LEU A 17 9.92 -10.45 17.67
C LEU A 17 9.03 -11.44 18.45
N ASP A 18 9.21 -12.74 18.24
CA ASP A 18 8.44 -13.79 18.94
C ASP A 18 8.70 -13.78 20.46
N ASN A 19 9.96 -13.62 20.86
CA ASN A 19 10.33 -13.49 22.27
C ASN A 19 9.74 -12.23 22.90
N ARG A 20 9.79 -11.09 22.19
CA ARG A 20 9.18 -9.83 22.66
C ARG A 20 7.68 -9.95 22.77
N GLN A 21 7.01 -10.61 21.80
CA GLN A 21 5.57 -10.85 21.87
C GLN A 21 5.20 -11.76 23.06
N SER A 22 5.98 -12.80 23.30
CA SER A 22 5.77 -13.71 24.43
C SER A 22 5.90 -12.98 25.78
N SER A 23 6.92 -12.12 25.92
CA SER A 23 7.07 -11.28 27.12
C SER A 23 5.89 -10.31 27.26
N THR A 24 5.51 -9.61 26.19
CA THR A 24 4.37 -8.70 26.16
C THR A 24 3.07 -9.38 26.58
N ASN A 25 2.83 -10.61 26.12
CA ASN A 25 1.63 -11.38 26.48
C ASN A 25 1.61 -11.75 27.97
N ARG A 26 2.77 -12.11 28.55
CA ARG A 26 2.93 -12.40 29.98
C ARG A 26 2.64 -11.16 30.84
N ASP A 27 3.30 -10.04 30.49
CA ASP A 27 3.18 -8.79 31.25
C ASP A 27 1.74 -8.23 31.16
N LEU A 28 1.07 -8.43 30.02
CA LEU A 28 -0.35 -8.12 29.85
C LEU A 28 -1.22 -8.97 30.80
N GLY A 29 -0.93 -10.28 30.91
CA GLY A 29 -1.64 -11.17 31.81
C GLY A 29 -1.45 -10.84 33.30
N LEU A 30 -0.29 -10.27 33.64
CA LEU A 30 0.04 -9.82 35.00
C LEU A 30 -0.44 -8.39 35.32
N GLY A 31 -0.97 -7.65 34.32
CA GLY A 31 -1.39 -6.25 34.48
C GLY A 31 -0.22 -5.27 34.65
N THR A 32 1.00 -5.66 34.30
CA THR A 32 2.23 -4.84 34.45
C THR A 32 2.73 -4.23 33.13
N LEU A 33 2.04 -4.49 32.02
CA LEU A 33 2.48 -4.08 30.69
C LEU A 33 2.47 -2.57 30.51
N ASN A 34 3.60 -2.01 30.07
CA ASN A 34 3.68 -0.68 29.45
C ASN A 34 4.15 -0.84 28.02
N ILE A 35 3.21 -1.00 27.08
CA ILE A 35 3.50 -1.31 25.67
C ILE A 35 4.28 -0.19 24.97
N GLU A 36 4.06 1.07 25.36
CA GLU A 36 4.80 2.20 24.78
C GLU A 36 6.28 2.15 25.15
N ARG A 37 6.59 1.88 26.42
CA ARG A 37 7.97 1.69 26.90
C ARG A 37 8.63 0.50 26.21
N GLU A 38 7.90 -0.62 26.11
CA GLU A 38 8.39 -1.86 25.51
C GLU A 38 8.71 -1.68 24.02
N TRP A 39 7.83 -1.00 23.28
CA TRP A 39 8.09 -0.70 21.87
C TRP A 39 9.21 0.32 21.69
N LYS A 40 9.23 1.38 22.51
CA LYS A 40 10.31 2.40 22.48
C LYS A 40 11.69 1.76 22.70
N ALA A 41 11.82 0.81 23.62
CA ALA A 41 13.05 0.08 23.87
C ALA A 41 13.41 -0.84 22.68
N ALA A 42 12.42 -1.56 22.14
CA ALA A 42 12.64 -2.49 21.02
C ALA A 42 13.11 -1.77 19.75
N ARG A 43 12.47 -0.63 19.40
CA ARG A 43 12.77 0.12 18.16
C ARG A 43 14.20 0.69 18.11
N GLN A 44 14.86 0.80 19.26
CA GLN A 44 16.26 1.26 19.35
C GLN A 44 17.26 0.13 19.11
N THR A 45 16.81 -1.11 18.99
CA THR A 45 17.69 -2.26 18.79
C THR A 45 18.10 -2.44 17.31
N LYS A 46 19.30 -2.97 17.07
CA LYS A 46 19.74 -3.34 15.72
C LYS A 46 18.77 -4.32 15.04
N THR A 47 18.11 -5.17 15.82
CA THR A 47 17.18 -6.18 15.30
C THR A 47 15.91 -5.53 14.72
N VAL A 48 15.31 -4.55 15.39
CA VAL A 48 14.18 -3.80 14.81
C VAL A 48 14.66 -2.93 13.64
N GLY A 49 15.91 -2.44 13.67
CA GLY A 49 16.55 -1.82 12.51
C GLY A 49 16.58 -2.75 11.29
N SER A 50 16.90 -4.04 11.47
CA SER A 50 16.85 -5.02 10.38
C SER A 50 15.42 -5.31 9.90
N VAL A 51 14.43 -5.30 10.78
CA VAL A 51 13.01 -5.37 10.39
C VAL A 51 12.61 -4.19 9.51
N LEU A 52 13.02 -2.97 9.88
CA LEU A 52 12.78 -1.76 9.07
C LEU A 52 13.43 -1.89 7.68
N GLN A 53 14.63 -2.45 7.58
CA GLN A 53 15.29 -2.68 6.29
C GLN A 53 14.48 -3.65 5.40
N VAL A 54 13.95 -4.74 5.97
CA VAL A 54 13.09 -5.65 5.20
C VAL A 54 11.82 -4.95 4.73
N LEU A 55 11.18 -4.11 5.57
CA LEU A 55 10.02 -3.32 5.18
C LEU A 55 10.34 -2.35 4.03
N ARG A 56 11.52 -1.71 4.06
CA ARG A 56 11.98 -0.83 2.97
C ARG A 56 12.20 -1.62 1.67
N GLN A 57 12.86 -2.78 1.73
CA GLN A 57 13.06 -3.65 0.58
C GLN A 57 11.74 -4.08 -0.08
N MET A 58 10.66 -4.31 0.71
CA MET A 58 9.33 -4.60 0.18
C MET A 58 8.79 -3.47 -0.72
N MET A 59 9.20 -2.24 -0.49
CA MET A 59 8.77 -1.08 -1.27
C MET A 59 9.70 -0.76 -2.45
N GLY A 60 10.79 -1.51 -2.61
CA GLY A 60 11.77 -1.34 -3.68
C GLY A 60 12.73 -0.16 -3.42
N PRO A 61 13.48 0.27 -4.43
CA PRO A 61 14.61 1.20 -4.25
C PRO A 61 14.22 2.59 -3.75
N ARG A 62 12.96 2.96 -3.86
CA ARG A 62 12.45 4.27 -3.39
C ARG A 62 12.00 4.26 -1.94
N GLU A 63 11.92 3.09 -1.30
CA GLU A 63 11.59 2.91 0.12
C GLU A 63 10.36 3.73 0.57
N ARG A 64 9.32 3.80 -0.26
CA ARG A 64 8.16 4.66 0.00
C ARG A 64 7.22 4.09 1.05
N CYS A 65 6.47 4.95 1.71
CA CYS A 65 5.42 4.61 2.64
C CYS A 65 4.39 3.64 2.02
N MET A 66 4.02 2.57 2.73
CA MET A 66 3.06 1.58 2.23
C MET A 66 1.63 2.12 2.10
N TYR A 67 1.31 3.22 2.80
CA TYR A 67 0.00 3.85 2.71
C TYR A 67 -0.10 4.85 1.55
N CYS A 68 0.68 5.93 1.56
CA CYS A 68 0.57 6.94 0.52
C CYS A 68 1.38 6.64 -0.75
N VAL A 69 2.37 5.76 -0.70
CA VAL A 69 3.30 5.42 -1.80
C VAL A 69 4.00 6.65 -2.40
N ASP A 70 4.08 7.73 -1.64
CA ASP A 70 4.72 8.98 -2.05
C ASP A 70 5.93 9.31 -1.17
N SER A 71 5.70 9.60 0.09
CA SER A 71 6.74 10.00 1.01
C SER A 71 7.65 8.83 1.42
N HIS A 72 8.91 9.13 1.74
CA HIS A 72 9.86 8.12 2.23
C HIS A 72 9.35 7.43 3.50
N GLY A 73 9.45 6.09 3.52
CA GLY A 73 9.11 5.27 4.68
C GLY A 73 10.21 5.33 5.72
N CYS A 74 9.95 6.01 6.82
CA CYS A 74 10.96 6.28 7.85
C CYS A 74 10.76 5.48 9.15
N ASP A 75 9.58 4.94 9.39
CA ASP A 75 9.26 4.26 10.66
C ASP A 75 8.47 2.95 10.46
N VAL A 76 8.47 2.16 11.51
CA VAL A 76 7.67 0.94 11.62
C VAL A 76 6.33 1.29 12.26
N GLU A 77 5.27 1.16 11.49
CA GLU A 77 3.89 1.40 11.90
C GLU A 77 3.20 0.06 12.24
N HIS A 78 2.28 0.10 13.20
CA HIS A 78 1.43 -1.02 13.55
C HIS A 78 0.09 -0.94 12.81
N PHE A 79 -0.19 -1.87 11.91
CA PHE A 79 -1.49 -1.93 11.24
C PHE A 79 -2.62 -1.95 12.28
N ARG A 80 -2.59 -2.88 13.23
CA ARG A 80 -3.41 -2.88 14.44
C ARG A 80 -2.65 -2.15 15.55
N PRO A 81 -3.13 -0.99 16.02
CA PRO A 81 -2.41 -0.17 16.99
C PRO A 81 -2.01 -0.95 18.25
N LYS A 82 -0.75 -0.87 18.62
CA LYS A 82 -0.18 -1.61 19.76
C LYS A 82 -0.85 -1.30 21.10
N ALA A 83 -1.34 -0.08 21.27
CA ALA A 83 -2.04 0.33 22.50
C ALA A 83 -3.38 -0.41 22.66
N ILE A 84 -4.07 -0.69 21.56
CA ILE A 84 -5.36 -1.38 21.56
C ILE A 84 -5.18 -2.90 21.41
N PHE A 85 -4.17 -3.32 20.65
CA PHE A 85 -3.89 -4.72 20.33
C PHE A 85 -2.47 -5.15 20.76
N PRO A 86 -2.12 -5.09 22.07
CA PRO A 86 -0.76 -5.39 22.54
C PRO A 86 -0.34 -6.83 22.21
N ARG A 87 -1.29 -7.76 22.12
CA ARG A 87 -1.04 -9.16 21.69
C ARG A 87 -0.57 -9.29 20.23
N ARG A 88 -0.49 -8.17 19.47
CA ARG A 88 -0.02 -8.12 18.08
C ARG A 88 1.12 -7.13 17.87
N ALA A 89 1.63 -6.51 18.93
CA ALA A 89 2.62 -5.44 18.84
C ALA A 89 3.93 -5.88 18.19
N PHE A 90 4.35 -7.12 18.41
CA PHE A 90 5.59 -7.67 17.84
C PHE A 90 5.35 -8.74 16.76
N GLN A 91 4.12 -8.87 16.26
CA GLN A 91 3.85 -9.79 15.15
C GLN A 91 4.31 -9.19 13.84
N TRP A 92 5.19 -9.89 13.08
CA TRP A 92 5.69 -9.44 11.79
C TRP A 92 4.58 -8.99 10.83
N ARG A 93 3.48 -9.73 10.78
CA ARG A 93 2.34 -9.41 9.92
C ARG A 93 1.60 -8.12 10.32
N ASN A 94 1.87 -7.57 11.49
CA ASN A 94 1.28 -6.33 11.98
C ASN A 94 2.14 -5.09 11.73
N LEU A 95 3.35 -5.26 11.17
CA LEU A 95 4.30 -4.17 10.98
C LEU A 95 4.33 -3.72 9.52
N LEU A 96 4.24 -2.41 9.28
CA LEU A 96 4.24 -1.78 7.98
C LEU A 96 5.30 -0.67 7.92
N LEU A 97 5.80 -0.36 6.71
CA LEU A 97 6.62 0.82 6.48
C LEU A 97 5.74 2.05 6.35
N CYS A 98 6.00 3.07 7.14
CA CYS A 98 5.18 4.28 7.14
C CYS A 98 6.03 5.55 7.13
N CYS A 99 5.53 6.62 6.50
CA CYS A 99 6.06 7.96 6.66
C CYS A 99 5.45 8.63 7.92
N SER A 100 6.08 9.71 8.37
CA SER A 100 5.63 10.46 9.55
C SER A 100 4.20 10.95 9.45
N ASP A 101 3.78 11.45 8.28
CA ASP A 101 2.43 11.98 8.08
C ASP A 101 1.36 10.91 8.18
N CYS A 102 1.51 9.81 7.42
CA CYS A 102 0.54 8.71 7.49
C CYS A 102 0.50 8.08 8.88
N GLY A 103 1.67 7.94 9.56
CA GLY A 103 1.73 7.45 10.94
C GLY A 103 1.00 8.36 11.91
N ARG A 104 1.18 9.69 11.79
CA ARG A 104 0.48 10.69 12.61
C ARG A 104 -1.04 10.71 12.35
N LEU A 105 -1.45 10.69 11.08
CA LEU A 105 -2.87 10.67 10.70
C LEU A 105 -3.56 9.40 11.21
N LYS A 106 -2.94 8.24 11.00
CA LYS A 106 -3.49 6.98 11.48
C LYS A 106 -3.50 6.89 13.01
N GLY A 107 -2.37 7.19 13.65
CA GLY A 107 -2.25 7.09 15.11
C GLY A 107 -2.79 5.77 15.66
N SER A 108 -3.70 5.85 16.62
CA SER A 108 -4.41 4.70 17.20
C SER A 108 -5.76 4.40 16.52
N GLN A 109 -6.11 5.09 15.42
CA GLN A 109 -7.35 4.84 14.70
C GLN A 109 -7.33 3.45 14.04
N PHE A 110 -8.34 2.65 14.32
CA PHE A 110 -8.51 1.32 13.76
C PHE A 110 -10.00 0.98 13.68
N PRO A 111 -10.76 1.59 12.77
CA PRO A 111 -12.18 1.33 12.60
C PRO A 111 -12.42 -0.13 12.19
N THR A 112 -13.47 -0.71 12.74
CA THR A 112 -13.88 -2.09 12.47
C THR A 112 -15.38 -2.16 12.25
N ALA A 113 -15.83 -3.13 11.45
CA ALA A 113 -17.23 -3.55 11.37
C ALA A 113 -17.27 -5.08 11.50
N ASP A 114 -18.13 -5.60 12.35
CA ASP A 114 -18.29 -7.03 12.64
C ASP A 114 -16.95 -7.72 12.96
N GLY A 115 -16.09 -7.05 13.73
CA GLY A 115 -14.76 -7.52 14.09
C GLY A 115 -13.72 -7.51 12.96
N ARG A 116 -14.09 -7.08 11.75
CA ARG A 116 -13.20 -6.97 10.59
C ARG A 116 -12.64 -5.56 10.46
N PRO A 117 -11.35 -5.40 10.12
CA PRO A 117 -10.76 -4.07 9.92
C PRO A 117 -11.36 -3.38 8.70
N LEU A 118 -11.67 -2.09 8.87
CA LEU A 118 -12.08 -1.18 7.81
C LEU A 118 -10.89 -0.34 7.26
N LEU A 119 -9.66 -0.63 7.70
CA LEU A 119 -8.46 -0.14 7.05
C LEU A 119 -7.90 -1.20 6.10
N ILE A 120 -7.31 -0.77 5.00
CA ILE A 120 -6.63 -1.64 4.05
C ILE A 120 -5.24 -1.97 4.59
N ASP A 121 -4.92 -3.27 4.65
CA ASP A 121 -3.55 -3.75 4.87
C ASP A 121 -2.91 -4.04 3.50
N PRO A 122 -2.04 -3.16 2.99
CA PRO A 122 -1.45 -3.33 1.66
C PRO A 122 -0.52 -4.55 1.55
N SER A 123 -0.16 -5.16 2.68
CA SER A 123 0.65 -6.38 2.70
C SER A 123 -0.18 -7.68 2.71
N ALA A 124 -1.49 -7.57 2.84
CA ALA A 124 -2.42 -8.70 2.89
C ALA A 124 -3.49 -8.64 1.79
N GLU A 125 -3.83 -7.43 1.34
CA GLU A 125 -4.95 -7.17 0.44
C GLU A 125 -4.48 -6.36 -0.78
N ASP A 126 -5.23 -6.45 -1.87
CA ASP A 126 -5.05 -5.55 -3.00
C ASP A 126 -5.86 -4.26 -2.75
N PRO A 127 -5.21 -3.11 -2.59
CA PRO A 127 -5.90 -1.84 -2.33
C PRO A 127 -6.92 -1.46 -3.40
N TRP A 128 -6.68 -1.82 -4.66
CA TRP A 128 -7.55 -1.47 -5.78
C TRP A 128 -8.87 -2.23 -5.80
N GLN A 129 -9.06 -3.19 -4.91
CA GLN A 129 -10.38 -3.77 -4.65
C GLN A 129 -11.29 -2.81 -3.86
N TYR A 130 -10.71 -1.86 -3.13
CA TYR A 130 -11.42 -0.96 -2.20
C TYR A 130 -11.28 0.51 -2.55
N LEU A 131 -10.24 0.87 -3.31
CA LEU A 131 -9.93 2.23 -3.72
C LEU A 131 -10.13 2.40 -5.22
N ASP A 132 -10.37 3.64 -5.60
CA ASP A 132 -10.34 4.13 -6.98
C ASP A 132 -9.49 5.39 -7.07
N PHE A 133 -9.14 5.78 -8.29
CA PHE A 133 -8.34 6.97 -8.58
C PHE A 133 -9.08 7.86 -9.58
N ASP A 134 -9.23 9.14 -9.25
CA ASP A 134 -9.76 10.13 -10.19
C ASP A 134 -8.59 10.80 -10.96
N PRO A 135 -8.43 10.52 -12.25
CA PRO A 135 -7.35 11.11 -13.04
C PRO A 135 -7.48 12.63 -13.26
N ASN A 136 -8.66 13.21 -13.03
CA ASN A 136 -8.89 14.65 -13.19
C ASN A 136 -8.42 15.43 -11.97
N THR A 137 -8.81 14.97 -10.78
CA THR A 137 -8.43 15.61 -9.52
C THR A 137 -7.10 15.10 -8.98
N GLY A 138 -6.78 13.82 -9.18
CA GLY A 138 -5.63 13.13 -8.60
C GLY A 138 -5.93 12.43 -7.28
N ASP A 139 -7.19 12.46 -6.87
CA ASP A 139 -7.63 11.89 -5.60
C ASP A 139 -7.63 10.36 -5.63
N LEU A 140 -7.25 9.80 -4.49
CA LEU A 140 -7.56 8.43 -4.15
C LEU A 140 -8.89 8.42 -3.38
N THR A 141 -9.90 7.80 -3.95
CA THR A 141 -11.25 7.73 -3.41
C THR A 141 -11.61 6.29 -3.03
N ALA A 142 -12.71 6.11 -2.32
CA ALA A 142 -13.29 4.78 -2.16
C ALA A 142 -13.81 4.27 -3.52
N ARG A 143 -13.72 2.97 -3.75
CA ARG A 143 -14.32 2.34 -4.94
C ARG A 143 -15.83 2.23 -4.76
N PHE A 144 -16.58 2.58 -5.81
CA PHE A 144 -18.02 2.36 -5.88
C PHE A 144 -18.32 0.98 -6.49
N ASP A 145 -19.07 0.17 -5.78
CA ASP A 145 -19.59 -1.10 -6.31
C ASP A 145 -20.94 -0.86 -6.97
N VAL A 146 -20.97 -0.94 -8.30
CA VAL A 146 -22.18 -0.71 -9.10
C VAL A 146 -23.25 -1.78 -8.84
N GLN A 147 -22.84 -3.01 -8.54
CA GLN A 147 -23.80 -4.10 -8.30
C GLN A 147 -24.47 -3.98 -6.94
N ALA A 148 -23.68 -3.65 -5.91
CA ALA A 148 -24.18 -3.41 -4.56
C ALA A 148 -24.79 -2.01 -4.41
N ASN A 149 -24.55 -1.09 -5.36
CA ASN A 149 -24.92 0.32 -5.33
C ASN A 149 -24.44 1.04 -4.06
N GLU A 150 -23.20 0.76 -3.65
CA GLU A 150 -22.58 1.31 -2.46
C GLU A 150 -21.08 1.58 -2.63
N TRP A 151 -20.58 2.50 -1.82
CA TRP A 151 -19.13 2.72 -1.71
C TRP A 151 -18.50 1.67 -0.81
N SER A 152 -17.29 1.22 -1.15
CA SER A 152 -16.53 0.33 -0.30
C SER A 152 -16.35 0.92 1.10
N PRO A 153 -16.93 0.33 2.17
CA PRO A 153 -16.77 0.84 3.53
C PRO A 153 -15.30 0.85 3.98
N LYS A 154 -14.54 -0.14 3.55
CA LYS A 154 -13.09 -0.22 3.82
C LYS A 154 -12.33 0.87 3.06
N GLY A 155 -12.68 1.14 1.81
CA GLY A 155 -12.14 2.25 1.03
C GLY A 155 -12.43 3.58 1.69
N MET A 156 -13.68 3.86 2.04
CA MET A 156 -14.09 5.10 2.71
C MET A 156 -13.31 5.34 4.00
N LYS A 157 -13.20 4.34 4.87
CA LYS A 157 -12.48 4.50 6.15
C LYS A 157 -10.97 4.63 5.96
N THR A 158 -10.39 3.99 4.96
CA THR A 158 -8.97 4.16 4.64
C THR A 158 -8.68 5.56 4.12
N VAL A 159 -9.50 6.08 3.21
CA VAL A 159 -9.38 7.46 2.68
C VAL A 159 -9.54 8.47 3.80
N GLU A 160 -10.58 8.33 4.63
CA GLU A 160 -10.86 9.22 5.78
C GLU A 160 -9.69 9.27 6.78
N VAL A 161 -9.23 8.12 7.26
CA VAL A 161 -8.18 8.03 8.29
C VAL A 161 -6.83 8.54 7.78
N LEU A 162 -6.48 8.26 6.54
CA LEU A 162 -5.20 8.64 5.94
C LEU A 162 -5.28 9.96 5.15
N GLN A 163 -6.47 10.56 5.05
CA GLN A 163 -6.75 11.79 4.31
C GLN A 163 -6.18 11.74 2.88
N LEU A 164 -6.46 10.64 2.16
CA LEU A 164 -5.88 10.40 0.84
C LEU A 164 -6.50 11.31 -0.25
N ASP A 165 -7.66 11.89 0.02
CA ASP A 165 -8.44 12.82 -0.80
C ASP A 165 -8.32 14.29 -0.39
N ARG A 166 -7.42 14.64 0.53
CA ARG A 166 -7.28 16.00 1.10
C ARG A 166 -5.83 16.44 1.19
N ARG A 167 -4.97 15.87 0.36
CA ARG A 167 -3.53 16.13 0.38
C ARG A 167 -3.09 16.56 -1.02
N GLU A 168 -3.18 17.85 -1.31
CA GLU A 168 -2.90 18.45 -2.61
C GLU A 168 -1.55 17.98 -3.21
N VAL A 169 -0.51 17.85 -2.38
CA VAL A 169 0.78 17.33 -2.85
C VAL A 169 0.64 15.90 -3.36
N LEU A 170 -0.15 15.05 -2.66
CA LEU A 170 -0.38 13.67 -3.04
C LEU A 170 -1.18 13.58 -4.36
N GLU A 171 -2.24 14.38 -4.50
CA GLU A 171 -3.05 14.49 -5.72
C GLU A 171 -2.18 14.85 -6.94
N ASN A 172 -1.33 15.86 -6.78
CA ASN A 172 -0.47 16.34 -7.86
C ASN A 172 0.55 15.28 -8.32
N VAL A 173 1.16 14.52 -7.41
CA VAL A 173 2.16 13.50 -7.77
C VAL A 173 1.51 12.26 -8.37
N TYR A 174 0.30 11.87 -7.92
CA TYR A 174 -0.47 10.79 -8.52
C TYR A 174 -0.90 11.16 -9.96
N LYS A 175 -1.42 12.37 -10.15
CA LYS A 175 -1.72 12.92 -11.50
C LYS A 175 -0.51 12.92 -12.42
N ALA A 176 0.64 13.36 -11.91
CA ALA A 176 1.87 13.39 -12.70
C ALA A 176 2.29 11.99 -13.14
N THR A 177 2.19 11.00 -12.24
CA THR A 177 2.45 9.59 -12.58
C THR A 177 1.47 9.09 -13.62
N PHE A 178 0.18 9.29 -13.46
CA PHE A 178 -0.82 8.87 -14.44
C PHE A 178 -0.58 9.48 -15.83
N ARG A 179 -0.31 10.79 -15.90
CA ARG A 179 0.02 11.47 -17.19
C ARG A 179 1.26 10.86 -17.85
N ARG A 180 2.27 10.49 -17.07
CA ARG A 180 3.48 9.84 -17.60
C ARG A 180 3.16 8.45 -18.14
N LEU A 181 2.38 7.64 -17.44
CA LEU A 181 1.92 6.34 -17.92
C LEU A 181 1.08 6.47 -19.20
N CYS A 182 0.17 7.44 -19.27
CA CYS A 182 -0.60 7.74 -20.48
C CYS A 182 0.31 8.08 -21.66
N ARG A 183 1.34 8.91 -21.46
CA ARG A 183 2.29 9.28 -22.51
C ARG A 183 3.01 8.05 -23.07
N ILE A 184 3.48 7.15 -22.22
CA ILE A 184 4.16 5.91 -22.64
C ILE A 184 3.23 5.07 -23.52
N VAL A 185 2.00 4.84 -23.10
CA VAL A 185 1.01 4.09 -23.90
C VAL A 185 0.71 4.81 -25.23
N GLN A 186 0.54 6.13 -25.22
CA GLN A 186 0.29 6.91 -26.45
C GLN A 186 1.44 6.82 -27.46
N VAL A 187 2.68 6.93 -26.98
CA VAL A 187 3.87 6.78 -27.85
C VAL A 187 3.93 5.38 -28.45
N SER A 188 3.69 4.36 -27.65
CA SER A 188 3.67 2.96 -28.10
C SER A 188 2.58 2.72 -29.16
N LEU A 189 1.36 3.26 -28.95
CA LEU A 189 0.27 3.17 -29.94
C LEU A 189 0.62 3.86 -31.26
N GLY A 190 1.37 4.96 -31.23
CA GLY A 190 1.81 5.69 -32.41
C GLY A 190 2.97 5.07 -33.17
N ALA A 191 3.71 4.16 -32.56
CA ALA A 191 4.90 3.53 -33.17
C ALA A 191 4.59 2.42 -34.18
N GLY A 192 3.32 1.99 -34.32
CA GLY A 192 2.87 0.99 -35.27
C GLY A 192 3.21 -0.47 -34.92
N ALA A 193 4.23 -0.73 -34.11
CA ALA A 193 4.58 -2.04 -33.59
C ALA A 193 4.85 -1.92 -32.08
N ILE A 194 4.09 -2.65 -31.27
CA ILE A 194 4.22 -2.64 -29.81
C ILE A 194 4.82 -3.95 -29.34
N ALA A 195 5.97 -3.90 -28.65
CA ALA A 195 6.55 -5.04 -27.95
C ALA A 195 6.10 -5.04 -26.50
N ALA A 196 5.23 -5.96 -26.09
CA ALA A 196 4.68 -6.05 -24.75
C ALA A 196 5.75 -6.01 -23.64
N PRO A 197 6.89 -6.73 -23.73
CA PRO A 197 7.93 -6.69 -22.69
C PRO A 197 8.57 -5.30 -22.54
N ALA A 198 8.82 -4.60 -23.65
CA ALA A 198 9.43 -3.27 -23.62
C ALA A 198 8.47 -2.25 -23.02
N LEU A 199 7.20 -2.25 -23.47
CA LEU A 199 6.15 -1.41 -22.93
C LEU A 199 5.98 -1.63 -21.42
N LEU A 200 5.95 -2.90 -21.00
CA LEU A 200 5.77 -3.26 -19.60
C LEU A 200 6.92 -2.75 -18.73
N THR A 201 8.17 -2.92 -19.18
CA THR A 201 9.35 -2.42 -18.47
C THR A 201 9.28 -0.90 -18.28
N GLU A 202 8.99 -0.18 -19.36
CA GLU A 202 8.89 1.29 -19.31
C GLU A 202 7.77 1.76 -18.40
N LEU A 203 6.61 1.11 -18.42
CA LEU A 203 5.50 1.41 -17.53
C LEU A 203 5.85 1.13 -16.06
N GLN A 204 6.50 0.00 -15.76
CA GLN A 204 6.90 -0.35 -14.39
C GLN A 204 7.94 0.63 -13.81
N GLU A 205 8.89 1.07 -14.62
CA GLU A 205 9.88 2.08 -14.23
C GLU A 205 9.23 3.46 -13.97
N ALA A 206 8.18 3.78 -14.73
CA ALA A 206 7.48 5.05 -14.63
C ALA A 206 6.40 5.07 -13.53
N ASP A 207 5.95 3.91 -13.04
CA ASP A 207 4.90 3.81 -12.03
C ASP A 207 5.42 4.07 -10.62
N ASP A 208 5.54 5.33 -10.28
CA ASP A 208 6.02 5.77 -8.97
C ASP A 208 5.04 5.44 -7.82
N HIS A 209 3.75 5.32 -8.12
CA HIS A 209 2.70 5.30 -7.10
C HIS A 209 1.85 4.02 -7.10
N GLY A 210 2.19 3.01 -7.94
CA GLY A 210 1.46 1.74 -8.02
C GLY A 210 0.10 1.89 -8.68
N LEU A 211 0.00 2.71 -9.74
CA LEU A 211 -1.22 2.91 -10.52
C LEU A 211 -1.45 1.84 -11.60
N LEU A 212 -0.42 1.09 -11.99
CA LEU A 212 -0.57 0.10 -13.06
C LEU A 212 -1.66 -0.95 -12.80
N PRO A 213 -1.80 -1.53 -11.59
CA PRO A 213 -2.91 -2.45 -11.33
C PRO A 213 -4.29 -1.78 -11.46
N TRP A 214 -4.40 -0.48 -11.16
CA TRP A 214 -5.60 0.30 -11.42
C TRP A 214 -5.82 0.52 -12.91
N CYS A 215 -4.78 0.93 -13.65
CA CYS A 215 -4.86 1.17 -15.08
C CYS A 215 -5.30 -0.07 -15.89
N PHE A 216 -4.81 -1.25 -15.52
CA PHE A 216 -5.05 -2.50 -16.25
C PHE A 216 -6.14 -3.38 -15.64
N GLY A 217 -6.54 -3.18 -14.40
CA GLY A 217 -7.38 -4.12 -13.66
C GLY A 217 -8.73 -3.58 -13.17
N THR A 218 -8.91 -2.27 -13.13
CA THR A 218 -10.12 -1.65 -12.58
C THR A 218 -10.63 -0.50 -13.45
N SER A 219 -11.10 0.58 -12.86
CA SER A 219 -11.72 1.72 -13.57
C SER A 219 -10.78 2.35 -14.61
N GLY A 220 -9.46 2.29 -14.40
CA GLY A 220 -8.47 2.83 -15.32
C GLY A 220 -8.47 2.20 -16.71
N GLN A 221 -8.92 0.95 -16.85
CA GLN A 221 -9.04 0.28 -18.15
C GLN A 221 -10.03 0.97 -19.10
N THR A 222 -10.94 1.79 -18.58
CA THR A 222 -11.89 2.57 -19.37
C THR A 222 -11.36 3.93 -19.77
N CYS A 223 -10.25 4.38 -19.17
CA CYS A 223 -9.62 5.65 -19.47
C CYS A 223 -8.69 5.56 -20.70
N ALA A 224 -8.79 6.53 -21.60
CA ALA A 224 -7.79 6.65 -22.67
C ALA A 224 -6.43 7.07 -22.08
N PRO A 225 -5.30 6.57 -22.61
CA PRO A 225 -5.14 5.68 -23.79
C PRO A 225 -5.22 4.18 -23.48
N PHE A 226 -5.40 3.77 -22.20
CA PHE A 226 -5.46 2.36 -21.80
C PHE A 226 -6.63 1.63 -22.47
N SER A 227 -7.81 2.27 -22.55
CA SER A 227 -8.98 1.71 -23.27
C SER A 227 -8.72 1.54 -24.77
N THR A 228 -7.90 2.39 -25.36
CA THR A 228 -7.48 2.26 -26.76
C THR A 228 -6.53 1.09 -26.95
N LEU A 229 -5.52 0.95 -26.07
CA LEU A 229 -4.60 -0.19 -26.07
C LEU A 229 -5.37 -1.52 -25.91
N HIS A 230 -6.32 -1.59 -24.97
CA HIS A 230 -7.14 -2.78 -24.73
C HIS A 230 -7.92 -3.19 -25.98
N ARG A 231 -8.54 -2.22 -26.68
CA ARG A 231 -9.37 -2.49 -27.86
C ARG A 231 -8.56 -2.83 -29.09
N GLN A 232 -7.42 -2.16 -29.31
CA GLN A 232 -6.62 -2.32 -30.53
C GLN A 232 -5.57 -3.42 -30.45
N HIS A 233 -5.07 -3.73 -29.25
CA HIS A 233 -4.00 -4.70 -28.99
C HIS A 233 -4.34 -5.60 -27.79
N PRO A 234 -5.38 -6.44 -27.90
CA PRO A 234 -5.88 -7.25 -26.77
C PRO A 234 -4.86 -8.28 -26.25
N GLU A 235 -3.97 -8.80 -27.12
CA GLU A 235 -2.89 -9.71 -26.73
C GLU A 235 -1.84 -9.00 -25.83
N ILE A 236 -1.44 -7.79 -26.22
CA ILE A 236 -0.50 -6.97 -25.45
C ILE A 236 -1.13 -6.57 -24.11
N TRP A 237 -2.41 -6.19 -24.18
CA TRP A 237 -3.19 -5.91 -22.97
C TRP A 237 -3.18 -7.09 -22.00
N ALA A 238 -3.45 -8.31 -22.49
CA ALA A 238 -3.47 -9.52 -21.68
C ALA A 238 -2.08 -9.84 -21.08
N ASP A 239 -0.99 -9.59 -21.83
CA ASP A 239 0.37 -9.75 -21.32
C ASP A 239 0.67 -8.78 -20.18
N CYS A 240 0.31 -7.52 -20.34
CA CYS A 240 0.44 -6.50 -19.28
C CYS A 240 -0.39 -6.87 -18.05
N GLN A 241 -1.64 -7.30 -18.22
CA GLN A 241 -2.48 -7.74 -17.08
C GLN A 241 -1.88 -8.93 -16.33
N ARG A 242 -1.29 -9.91 -17.03
CA ARG A 242 -0.66 -11.06 -16.36
C ARG A 242 0.53 -10.64 -15.49
N ALA A 243 1.28 -9.67 -15.93
CA ALA A 243 2.44 -9.17 -15.19
C ALA A 243 2.09 -8.30 -13.97
N MET A 244 0.82 -7.84 -13.86
CA MET A 244 0.33 -7.04 -12.72
C MET A 244 -0.30 -7.89 -11.60
N ARG A 245 -0.53 -9.17 -11.82
CA ARG A 245 -1.09 -10.13 -10.85
C ARG A 245 0.00 -10.68 -9.94
#